data_e2ba9466a3325515c5f32a20f1609a0a
#
_entry.id   e2ba9466a3325515c5f32a20f1609a0a
#
_cell.length_a   1.000
_cell.length_b   1.000
_cell.length_c   1.000
_cell.angle_alpha   90.00
_cell.angle_beta   90.00
_cell.angle_gamma   90.00
#
_symmetry.space_group_name_H-M   'P 1'
#
loop_
_entity.id
_entity.type
_entity.pdbx_description
1 polymer ?
#
loop_
_entity_poly.entity_id
_entity_poly.type
_entity_poly.pdbx_seq_one_letter_code
_entity_poly.pdbx_strand_id
1 'polypeptide(L)'
;TVDGSAVRVPKNVLVPIGMRMRDVFEACGGFKEEPGKVLYGGTMMGIAVPDLEQPILKNTNAILALTKKDATLPEPTACIRCGRCVAHCPANLMPLELESAYKRGDVERLAELKVNLCMECGCCSHGCPANRPLVQTNKLAKAQVAAWKAAKKAAEDARKAADEAKKEAAK
;
A
#
# COMPACT_ATOMS: atom_id res chain seq x y z
N THR A 1 6.50 -9.31 -16.10
CA THR A 1 7.83 -8.66 -16.20
C THR A 1 8.68 -9.04 -15.01
N VAL A 2 9.92 -9.47 -15.26
CA VAL A 2 10.96 -9.70 -14.25
C VAL A 2 12.05 -8.65 -14.49
N ASP A 3 12.32 -7.80 -13.49
CA ASP A 3 13.25 -6.68 -13.62
C ASP A 3 13.83 -6.27 -12.26
N GLY A 4 14.67 -5.26 -12.27
CA GLY A 4 15.32 -4.69 -11.08
C GLY A 4 16.84 -4.82 -11.13
N SER A 5 17.50 -3.95 -10.39
CA SER A 5 18.96 -3.84 -10.43
C SER A 5 19.72 -5.11 -10.00
N ALA A 6 19.09 -5.95 -9.15
CA ALA A 6 19.66 -7.21 -8.72
C ALA A 6 19.43 -8.37 -9.69
N VAL A 7 18.52 -8.25 -10.67
CA VAL A 7 18.20 -9.33 -11.63
C VAL A 7 19.29 -9.45 -12.69
N ARG A 8 19.72 -10.69 -12.96
CA ARG A 8 20.79 -10.95 -13.93
C ARG A 8 20.35 -10.71 -15.38
N VAL A 9 19.18 -11.24 -15.76
CA VAL A 9 18.63 -11.13 -17.12
C VAL A 9 17.20 -10.63 -17.04
N PRO A 10 16.97 -9.30 -17.03
CA PRO A 10 15.64 -8.74 -17.07
C PRO A 10 14.91 -9.13 -18.36
N LYS A 11 13.65 -9.60 -18.23
CA LYS A 11 12.82 -9.99 -19.38
C LYS A 11 11.34 -10.13 -19.03
N ASN A 12 10.50 -10.16 -20.05
CA ASN A 12 9.11 -10.57 -19.93
C ASN A 12 9.01 -12.08 -20.10
N VAL A 13 8.27 -12.73 -19.22
CA VAL A 13 8.10 -14.20 -19.20
C VAL A 13 6.64 -14.57 -19.08
N LEU A 14 6.26 -15.68 -19.72
CA LEU A 14 4.99 -16.35 -19.48
C LEU A 14 5.17 -17.33 -18.33
N VAL A 15 4.43 -17.15 -17.24
CA VAL A 15 4.60 -17.90 -16.00
C VAL A 15 3.26 -18.51 -15.58
N PRO A 16 3.21 -19.80 -15.20
CA PRO A 16 2.01 -20.40 -14.61
C PRO A 16 1.65 -19.71 -13.28
N ILE A 17 0.36 -19.49 -13.05
CA ILE A 17 -0.16 -19.04 -11.76
C ILE A 17 0.20 -20.08 -10.69
N GLY A 18 0.69 -19.63 -9.53
CA GLY A 18 1.13 -20.51 -8.46
C GLY A 18 2.63 -20.87 -8.48
N MET A 19 3.37 -20.55 -9.56
CA MET A 19 4.82 -20.71 -9.58
C MET A 19 5.45 -19.79 -8.54
N ARG A 20 6.45 -20.26 -7.78
CA ARG A 20 7.16 -19.46 -6.77
C ARG A 20 8.01 -18.39 -7.43
N MET A 21 8.14 -17.24 -6.80
CA MET A 21 9.01 -16.15 -7.29
C MET A 21 10.45 -16.61 -7.47
N ARG A 22 10.96 -17.44 -6.56
CA ARG A 22 12.30 -18.05 -6.65
C ARG A 22 12.52 -18.70 -8.01
N ASP A 23 11.61 -19.58 -8.40
CA ASP A 23 11.73 -20.36 -9.63
C ASP A 23 11.68 -19.43 -10.87
N VAL A 24 10.89 -18.36 -10.81
CA VAL A 24 10.82 -17.35 -11.87
C VAL A 24 12.12 -16.56 -11.99
N PHE A 25 12.72 -16.13 -10.88
CA PHE A 25 14.02 -15.45 -10.91
C PHE A 25 15.14 -16.38 -11.40
N GLU A 26 15.13 -17.65 -11.00
CA GLU A 26 16.09 -18.66 -11.47
C GLU A 26 15.99 -18.86 -12.98
N ALA A 27 14.78 -18.96 -13.54
CA ALA A 27 14.54 -19.02 -14.98
C ALA A 27 15.00 -17.74 -15.74
N CYS A 28 15.19 -16.64 -15.02
CA CYS A 28 15.78 -15.40 -15.52
C CYS A 28 17.29 -15.29 -15.26
N GLY A 29 17.97 -16.39 -14.92
CA GLY A 29 19.41 -16.44 -14.64
C GLY A 29 19.78 -16.05 -13.21
N GLY A 30 18.80 -15.93 -12.31
CA GLY A 30 19.01 -15.59 -10.91
C GLY A 30 19.39 -14.13 -10.68
N PHE A 31 20.09 -13.89 -9.58
CA PHE A 31 20.52 -12.56 -9.17
C PHE A 31 21.99 -12.30 -9.51
N LYS A 32 22.35 -11.03 -9.72
CA LYS A 32 23.75 -10.56 -9.81
C LYS A 32 24.39 -10.52 -8.43
N GLU A 33 23.59 -10.10 -7.44
CA GLU A 33 23.93 -10.03 -6.02
C GLU A 33 22.65 -10.27 -5.20
N GLU A 34 22.80 -10.54 -3.92
CA GLU A 34 21.66 -10.75 -3.03
C GLU A 34 20.75 -9.52 -3.00
N PRO A 35 19.45 -9.67 -3.32
CA PRO A 35 18.54 -8.54 -3.35
C PRO A 35 18.33 -7.94 -1.96
N GLY A 36 18.36 -6.61 -1.87
CA GLY A 36 18.00 -5.87 -0.66
C GLY A 36 16.51 -5.75 -0.47
N LYS A 37 15.73 -5.87 -1.57
CA LYS A 37 14.26 -5.82 -1.56
C LYS A 37 13.69 -6.49 -2.79
N VAL A 38 12.63 -7.27 -2.60
CA VAL A 38 11.84 -7.84 -3.70
C VAL A 38 10.41 -7.31 -3.62
N LEU A 39 9.83 -6.96 -4.77
CA LEU A 39 8.51 -6.36 -4.88
C LEU A 39 7.60 -7.20 -5.77
N TYR A 40 6.35 -7.35 -5.35
CA TYR A 40 5.22 -7.62 -6.25
C TYR A 40 4.79 -6.31 -6.91
N GLY A 41 4.80 -6.24 -8.23
CA GLY A 41 4.43 -5.04 -8.99
C GLY A 41 5.57 -4.05 -9.16
N GLY A 42 5.24 -2.83 -9.55
CA GLY A 42 6.21 -1.76 -9.83
C GLY A 42 6.74 -1.07 -8.58
N THR A 43 7.75 -0.22 -8.75
CA THR A 43 8.42 0.50 -7.65
C THR A 43 7.52 1.47 -6.89
N MET A 44 6.48 2.03 -7.54
CA MET A 44 5.59 3.01 -6.90
C MET A 44 4.41 2.36 -6.16
N MET A 45 3.80 1.33 -6.72
CA MET A 45 2.60 0.67 -6.20
C MET A 45 2.86 -0.71 -5.62
N GLY A 46 4.01 -1.29 -5.91
CA GLY A 46 4.38 -2.65 -5.51
C GLY A 46 4.45 -2.83 -4.00
N ILE A 47 4.33 -4.08 -3.59
CA ILE A 47 4.38 -4.51 -2.20
C ILE A 47 5.65 -5.30 -1.98
N ALA A 48 6.44 -4.94 -0.97
CA ALA A 48 7.61 -5.70 -0.60
C ALA A 48 7.20 -7.07 -0.03
N VAL A 49 7.88 -8.11 -0.49
CA VAL A 49 7.66 -9.48 -0.01
C VAL A 49 8.74 -9.88 0.99
N PRO A 50 8.39 -10.68 2.01
CA PRO A 50 9.34 -11.10 3.04
C PRO A 50 10.29 -12.21 2.56
N ASP A 51 9.82 -13.01 1.60
CA ASP A 51 10.57 -14.16 1.07
C ASP A 51 10.22 -14.44 -0.40
N LEU A 52 10.97 -15.33 -1.04
CA LEU A 52 10.80 -15.70 -2.44
C LEU A 52 9.89 -16.94 -2.65
N GLU A 53 9.35 -17.51 -1.59
CA GLU A 53 8.42 -18.65 -1.67
C GLU A 53 7.00 -18.24 -2.06
N GLN A 54 6.74 -16.92 -2.10
CA GLN A 54 5.45 -16.38 -2.50
C GLN A 54 5.09 -16.79 -3.95
N PRO A 55 3.86 -17.27 -4.18
CA PRO A 55 3.43 -17.69 -5.51
C PRO A 55 3.11 -16.50 -6.41
N ILE A 56 3.29 -16.66 -7.72
CA ILE A 56 2.78 -15.72 -8.72
C ILE A 56 1.25 -15.81 -8.73
N LEU A 57 0.60 -14.67 -8.58
CA LEU A 57 -0.86 -14.56 -8.57
C LEU A 57 -1.39 -14.09 -9.92
N LYS A 58 -2.70 -14.24 -10.14
CA LYS A 58 -3.37 -13.81 -11.38
C LYS A 58 -3.17 -12.32 -11.71
N ASN A 59 -3.08 -11.49 -10.69
CA ASN A 59 -2.89 -10.04 -10.82
C ASN A 59 -1.42 -9.59 -10.77
N THR A 60 -0.45 -10.52 -10.71
CA THR A 60 0.97 -10.20 -10.72
C THR A 60 1.39 -9.80 -12.13
N ASN A 61 1.66 -8.53 -12.35
CA ASN A 61 2.12 -7.99 -13.63
C ASN A 61 3.66 -7.85 -13.69
N ALA A 62 4.30 -7.73 -12.54
CA ALA A 62 5.75 -7.63 -12.43
C ALA A 62 6.24 -8.20 -11.10
N ILE A 63 7.50 -8.68 -11.10
CA ILE A 63 8.29 -8.92 -9.90
C ILE A 63 9.64 -8.22 -10.08
N LEU A 64 10.06 -7.47 -9.08
CA LEU A 64 11.26 -6.66 -9.12
C LEU A 64 12.20 -7.05 -7.99
N ALA A 65 13.49 -7.19 -8.30
CA ALA A 65 14.52 -7.38 -7.28
C ALA A 65 15.53 -6.23 -7.34
N LEU A 66 15.61 -5.48 -6.25
CA LEU A 66 16.48 -4.31 -6.10
C LEU A 66 17.71 -4.66 -5.28
N THR A 67 18.87 -4.13 -5.68
CA THR A 67 20.09 -4.19 -4.87
C THR A 67 19.92 -3.50 -3.52
N LYS A 68 20.79 -3.77 -2.55
CA LYS A 68 20.76 -3.06 -1.26
C LYS A 68 20.82 -1.54 -1.42
N LYS A 69 21.62 -1.06 -2.37
CA LYS A 69 21.74 0.37 -2.69
C LYS A 69 20.41 0.97 -3.12
N ASP A 70 19.72 0.34 -4.07
CA ASP A 70 18.47 0.86 -4.63
C ASP A 70 17.27 0.59 -3.73
N ALA A 71 17.37 -0.37 -2.82
CA ALA A 71 16.36 -0.68 -1.82
C ALA A 71 16.37 0.29 -0.63
N THR A 72 17.49 1.00 -0.42
CA THR A 72 17.63 1.95 0.69
C THR A 72 16.84 3.21 0.38
N LEU A 73 15.88 3.52 1.26
CA LEU A 73 15.08 4.74 1.16
C LEU A 73 15.80 5.88 1.88
N PRO A 74 15.78 7.10 1.32
CA PRO A 74 16.29 8.26 2.00
C PRO A 74 15.48 8.58 3.26
N GLU A 75 16.10 9.10 4.29
CA GLU A 75 15.46 9.49 5.55
C GLU A 75 14.40 10.57 5.31
N PRO A 76 13.17 10.38 5.85
CA PRO A 76 12.13 11.39 5.78
C PRO A 76 12.51 12.63 6.60
N THR A 77 12.34 13.80 5.99
CA THR A 77 12.56 15.09 6.67
C THR A 77 11.24 15.81 6.99
N ALA A 78 11.35 16.96 7.66
CA ALA A 78 10.20 17.80 7.97
C ALA A 78 9.48 18.26 6.68
N CYS A 79 8.16 18.32 6.72
CA CYS A 79 7.36 18.78 5.59
C CYS A 79 7.59 20.29 5.35
N ILE A 80 8.01 20.65 4.13
CA ILE A 80 8.22 22.06 3.71
C ILE A 80 6.95 22.72 3.16
N ARG A 81 5.80 22.04 3.21
CA ARG A 81 4.49 22.52 2.74
C ARG A 81 4.45 23.00 1.28
N CYS A 82 5.22 22.38 0.41
CA CYS A 82 5.34 22.77 -1.02
C CYS A 82 4.10 22.46 -1.89
N GLY A 83 3.11 21.71 -1.39
CA GLY A 83 1.89 21.37 -2.11
C GLY A 83 2.01 20.29 -3.20
N ARG A 84 3.21 19.82 -3.57
CA ARG A 84 3.42 18.85 -4.67
C ARG A 84 2.59 17.57 -4.51
N CYS A 85 2.47 17.05 -3.29
CA CYS A 85 1.68 15.84 -3.04
C CYS A 85 0.19 16.00 -3.35
N VAL A 86 -0.36 17.21 -3.18
CA VAL A 86 -1.75 17.55 -3.56
C VAL A 86 -1.84 17.71 -5.08
N ALA A 87 -0.93 18.47 -5.69
CA ALA A 87 -0.92 18.71 -7.14
C ALA A 87 -0.76 17.41 -7.96
N HIS A 88 0.01 16.43 -7.45
CA HIS A 88 0.22 15.15 -8.12
C HIS A 88 -0.86 14.10 -7.79
N CYS A 89 -1.84 14.41 -6.94
CA CYS A 89 -2.86 13.42 -6.56
C CYS A 89 -3.96 13.30 -7.62
N PRO A 90 -4.08 12.16 -8.33
CA PRO A 90 -5.11 11.99 -9.37
C PRO A 90 -6.52 11.91 -8.80
N ALA A 91 -6.66 11.65 -7.50
CA ALA A 91 -7.95 11.63 -6.79
C ALA A 91 -8.25 12.94 -6.04
N ASN A 92 -7.47 14.01 -6.27
CA ASN A 92 -7.62 15.32 -5.62
C ASN A 92 -7.69 15.25 -4.09
N LEU A 93 -6.95 14.33 -3.48
CA LEU A 93 -6.85 14.21 -2.04
C LEU A 93 -5.79 15.16 -1.47
N MET A 94 -5.77 15.28 -0.15
CA MET A 94 -4.79 16.06 0.60
C MET A 94 -3.83 15.13 1.37
N PRO A 95 -2.80 14.52 0.73
CA PRO A 95 -1.96 13.52 1.37
C PRO A 95 -1.24 14.00 2.63
N LEU A 96 -0.90 15.30 2.72
CA LEU A 96 -0.30 15.89 3.91
C LEU A 96 -1.27 15.89 5.10
N GLU A 97 -2.53 16.27 4.85
CA GLU A 97 -3.55 16.29 5.90
C GLU A 97 -3.91 14.87 6.35
N LEU A 98 -3.98 13.92 5.40
CA LEU A 98 -4.17 12.51 5.70
C LEU A 98 -3.04 11.97 6.59
N GLU A 99 -1.79 12.28 6.28
CA GLU A 99 -0.66 11.88 7.11
C GLU A 99 -0.75 12.51 8.51
N SER A 100 -1.12 13.78 8.58
CA SER A 100 -1.26 14.49 9.85
C SER A 100 -2.39 13.89 10.72
N ALA A 101 -3.54 13.61 10.13
CA ALA A 101 -4.67 12.96 10.82
C ALA A 101 -4.30 11.55 11.28
N TYR A 102 -3.62 10.77 10.42
CA TYR A 102 -3.14 9.42 10.76
C TYR A 102 -2.21 9.44 11.97
N LYS A 103 -1.23 10.34 11.99
CA LYS A 103 -0.27 10.47 13.11
C LYS A 103 -0.93 10.85 14.44
N ARG A 104 -2.05 11.57 14.39
CA ARG A 104 -2.84 11.91 15.58
C ARG A 104 -3.83 10.80 15.97
N GLY A 105 -4.00 9.76 15.18
CA GLY A 105 -5.01 8.74 15.40
C GLY A 105 -6.46 9.21 15.15
N ASP A 106 -6.62 10.31 14.41
CA ASP A 106 -7.91 10.95 14.15
C ASP A 106 -8.63 10.25 12.97
N VAL A 107 -9.30 9.15 13.29
CA VAL A 107 -9.94 8.28 12.28
C VAL A 107 -11.16 8.95 11.66
N GLU A 108 -11.89 9.79 12.40
CA GLU A 108 -13.03 10.54 11.87
C GLU A 108 -12.56 11.55 10.83
N ARG A 109 -11.49 12.27 11.12
CA ARG A 109 -10.87 13.20 10.17
C ARG A 109 -10.34 12.49 8.93
N LEU A 110 -9.77 11.30 9.07
CA LEU A 110 -9.36 10.47 7.91
C LEU A 110 -10.55 10.10 7.02
N ALA A 111 -11.70 9.79 7.62
CA ALA A 111 -12.92 9.48 6.88
C ALA A 111 -13.49 10.72 6.17
N GLU A 112 -13.50 11.88 6.81
CA GLU A 112 -13.90 13.19 6.22
C GLU A 112 -13.00 13.56 5.04
N LEU A 113 -11.69 13.38 5.17
CA LEU A 113 -10.70 13.60 4.12
C LEU A 113 -10.76 12.54 3.01
N LYS A 114 -11.70 11.61 3.09
CA LYS A 114 -12.00 10.59 2.06
C LYS A 114 -10.78 9.72 1.72
N VAL A 115 -10.01 9.30 2.71
CA VAL A 115 -8.82 8.45 2.49
C VAL A 115 -9.15 7.15 1.72
N ASN A 116 -10.38 6.66 1.83
CA ASN A 116 -10.88 5.49 1.10
C ASN A 116 -10.82 5.64 -0.43
N LEU A 117 -10.82 6.87 -0.96
CA LEU A 117 -10.68 7.14 -2.40
C LEU A 117 -9.23 7.10 -2.88
N CYS A 118 -8.26 6.95 -1.99
CA CYS A 118 -6.85 6.81 -2.37
C CYS A 118 -6.65 5.53 -3.19
N MET A 119 -6.22 5.66 -4.45
CA MET A 119 -5.87 4.53 -5.33
C MET A 119 -4.46 3.99 -5.12
N GLU A 120 -3.72 4.52 -4.14
CA GLU A 120 -2.40 4.05 -3.73
C GLU A 120 -1.33 4.10 -4.84
N CYS A 121 -1.49 5.03 -5.78
CA CYS A 121 -0.61 5.16 -6.95
C CYS A 121 0.84 5.58 -6.65
N GLY A 122 1.13 6.06 -5.44
CA GLY A 122 2.48 6.46 -5.04
C GLY A 122 2.92 7.86 -5.49
N CYS A 123 2.18 8.56 -6.36
CA CYS A 123 2.58 9.86 -6.91
C CYS A 123 2.90 10.91 -5.81
N CYS A 124 2.15 10.91 -4.72
CA CYS A 124 2.39 11.83 -3.60
C CYS A 124 3.73 11.58 -2.89
N SER A 125 4.12 10.32 -2.69
CA SER A 125 5.41 9.97 -2.10
C SER A 125 6.56 10.23 -3.07
N HIS A 126 6.39 9.83 -4.35
CA HIS A 126 7.40 10.03 -5.38
C HIS A 126 7.73 11.51 -5.61
N GLY A 127 6.71 12.38 -5.64
CA GLY A 127 6.89 13.82 -5.83
C GLY A 127 7.29 14.59 -4.56
N CYS A 128 7.47 13.92 -3.42
CA CYS A 128 7.75 14.58 -2.15
C CYS A 128 9.25 14.88 -1.99
N PRO A 129 9.70 16.16 -1.96
CA PRO A 129 11.10 16.50 -1.78
C PRO A 129 11.62 16.22 -0.36
N ALA A 130 10.72 15.99 0.60
CA ALA A 130 11.03 15.62 1.97
C ALA A 130 11.00 14.09 2.21
N ASN A 131 10.94 13.28 1.16
CA ASN A 131 10.94 11.81 1.17
C ASN A 131 9.91 11.17 2.11
N ARG A 132 8.75 11.82 2.30
CA ARG A 132 7.74 11.35 3.25
C ARG A 132 6.99 10.14 2.71
N PRO A 133 6.73 9.10 3.53
CA PRO A 133 6.08 7.86 3.12
C PRO A 133 4.55 8.02 3.03
N LEU A 134 4.07 9.02 2.26
CA LEU A 134 2.65 9.42 2.22
C LEU A 134 1.72 8.30 1.74
N VAL A 135 2.11 7.55 0.70
CA VAL A 135 1.28 6.46 0.19
C VAL A 135 1.17 5.30 1.18
N GLN A 136 2.26 4.97 1.89
CA GLN A 136 2.26 3.94 2.93
C GLN A 136 1.35 4.36 4.09
N THR A 137 1.44 5.61 4.51
CA THR A 137 0.55 6.20 5.53
C THR A 137 -0.91 6.12 5.09
N ASN A 138 -1.22 6.47 3.83
CA ASN A 138 -2.58 6.37 3.31
C ASN A 138 -3.11 4.92 3.28
N LYS A 139 -2.27 3.93 2.94
CA LYS A 139 -2.63 2.50 3.02
C LYS A 139 -3.05 2.09 4.43
N LEU A 140 -2.25 2.46 5.42
CA LEU A 140 -2.54 2.18 6.84
C LEU A 140 -3.79 2.93 7.32
N ALA A 141 -3.95 4.19 6.95
CA ALA A 141 -5.11 5.01 7.25
C ALA A 141 -6.41 4.43 6.68
N LYS A 142 -6.38 3.90 5.45
CA LYS A 142 -7.53 3.19 4.87
C LYS A 142 -7.96 2.00 5.70
N ALA A 143 -7.00 1.19 6.15
CA ALA A 143 -7.29 0.03 7.00
C ALA A 143 -7.93 0.45 8.33
N GLN A 144 -7.43 1.52 8.97
CA GLN A 144 -8.02 2.07 10.20
C GLN A 144 -9.46 2.55 9.98
N VAL A 145 -9.71 3.32 8.92
CA VAL A 145 -11.07 3.81 8.60
C VAL A 145 -12.01 2.66 8.28
N ALA A 146 -11.55 1.62 7.58
CA ALA A 146 -12.36 0.44 7.30
C ALA A 146 -12.76 -0.30 8.59
N ALA A 147 -11.81 -0.54 9.48
CA ALA A 147 -12.06 -1.15 10.78
C ALA A 147 -13.02 -0.31 11.64
N TRP A 148 -12.81 1.01 11.71
CA TRP A 148 -13.68 1.92 12.44
C TRP A 148 -15.12 1.91 11.90
N LYS A 149 -15.30 1.97 10.58
CA LYS A 149 -16.63 1.89 9.95
C LYS A 149 -17.32 0.56 10.22
N ALA A 150 -16.58 -0.55 10.16
CA ALA A 150 -17.12 -1.88 10.48
C ALA A 150 -17.59 -1.96 11.95
N ALA A 151 -16.78 -1.47 12.89
CA ALA A 151 -17.13 -1.42 14.30
C ALA A 151 -18.36 -0.53 14.57
N LYS A 152 -18.42 0.65 13.93
CA LYS A 152 -19.58 1.55 14.05
C LYS A 152 -20.86 0.90 13.53
N LYS A 153 -20.78 0.26 12.37
CA LYS A 153 -21.92 -0.48 11.78
C LYS A 153 -22.37 -1.61 12.70
N ALA A 154 -21.45 -2.42 13.21
CA ALA A 154 -21.79 -3.51 14.13
C ALA A 154 -22.48 -3.00 15.42
N ALA A 155 -22.03 -1.88 15.97
CA ALA A 155 -22.66 -1.26 17.13
C ALA A 155 -24.07 -0.72 16.80
N GLU A 156 -24.29 -0.14 15.63
CA GLU A 156 -25.60 0.31 15.18
C GLU A 156 -26.57 -0.86 14.97
N ASP A 157 -26.10 -1.94 14.37
CA ASP A 157 -26.90 -3.13 14.11
C ASP A 157 -27.29 -3.82 15.46
N ALA A 158 -26.36 -3.91 16.41
CA ALA A 158 -26.62 -4.42 17.75
C ALA A 158 -27.66 -3.56 18.51
N ARG A 159 -27.60 -2.23 18.39
CA ARG A 159 -28.60 -1.33 18.99
C ARG A 159 -29.98 -1.56 18.39
N LYS A 160 -30.10 -1.65 17.07
CA LYS A 160 -31.37 -1.92 16.39
C LYS A 160 -31.98 -3.24 16.84
N ALA A 161 -31.17 -4.32 16.87
CA ALA A 161 -31.61 -5.62 17.35
C ALA A 161 -32.11 -5.57 18.81
N ALA A 162 -31.41 -4.85 19.69
CA ALA A 162 -31.84 -4.67 21.08
C ALA A 162 -33.14 -3.88 21.20
N ASP A 163 -33.36 -2.85 20.39
CA ASP A 163 -34.59 -2.06 20.37
C ASP A 163 -35.78 -2.86 19.81
N GLU A 164 -35.56 -3.71 18.80
CA GLU A 164 -36.58 -4.62 18.28
C GLU A 164 -37.00 -5.68 19.33
N ALA A 165 -36.02 -6.30 19.98
CA ALA A 165 -36.28 -7.26 21.05
C ALA A 165 -37.10 -6.64 22.23
N LYS A 166 -36.81 -5.38 22.60
CA LYS A 166 -37.59 -4.66 23.61
C LYS A 166 -39.03 -4.38 23.16
N LYS A 167 -39.25 -4.08 21.89
CA LYS A 167 -40.60 -3.84 21.36
C LYS A 167 -41.42 -5.12 21.28
N GLU A 168 -40.79 -6.26 20.99
CA GLU A 168 -41.46 -7.58 20.99
C GLU A 168 -41.83 -8.03 22.44
N ALA A 169 -40.94 -7.79 23.41
CA ALA A 169 -41.19 -8.12 24.80
C ALA A 169 -42.28 -7.24 25.48
N ALA A 170 -42.62 -6.10 24.86
CA ALA A 170 -43.64 -5.17 25.34
C ALA A 170 -45.05 -5.40 24.71
N LYS A 171 -45.18 -6.40 23.85
CA LYS A 171 -46.46 -6.84 23.25
C LYS A 171 -47.01 -8.06 23.96
#